data_113ad74840d2924bd31b44f9e595bb27
#
_entry.id   113ad74840d2924bd31b44f9e595bb27
#
_cell.length_a   1.000
_cell.length_b   1.000
_cell.length_c   1.000
_cell.angle_alpha   90.00
_cell.angle_beta   90.00
_cell.angle_gamma   90.00
#
_symmetry.space_group_name_H-M   'P 1'
#
loop_
_entity.id
_entity.type
_entity.pdbx_description
1 polymer ?
#
loop_
_entity_poly.entity_id
_entity_poly.type
_entity_poly.pdbx_seq_one_letter_code
_entity_poly.pdbx_strand_id
1 'polypeptide(L)'
;MPDALIFADRGGVIRMWNARAEALFGYSAEEAVGKNLDLIIPEHLRAAHWRGYEAAVTSGRTRLGGKPMLTRATSRNGGKVYVEVAFSIVTDSSGAVLGAVAIGRPSSKPTGQ
;
A
#
# COMPACT_ATOMS: atom_id res chain seq x y z
N MET A 1 16.49 -5.00 1.02
CA MET A 1 15.71 -4.15 0.14
C MET A 1 15.49 -2.79 0.76
N PRO A 2 15.88 -1.69 0.10
CA PRO A 2 15.79 -0.37 0.74
C PRO A 2 14.36 0.19 0.79
N ASP A 3 13.43 -0.38 0.03
CA ASP A 3 12.07 0.12 -0.03
C ASP A 3 11.13 -0.68 0.87
N ALA A 4 10.07 -0.02 1.34
CA ALA A 4 9.00 -0.71 2.04
C ALA A 4 8.22 -1.56 1.04
N LEU A 5 7.95 -2.81 1.40
CA LEU A 5 7.22 -3.73 0.55
C LEU A 5 6.05 -4.30 1.33
N ILE A 6 4.85 -4.14 0.77
CA ILE A 6 3.61 -4.61 1.36
C ILE A 6 2.86 -5.40 0.30
N PHE A 7 2.46 -6.63 0.62
CA PHE A 7 1.56 -7.39 -0.23
C PHE A 7 0.23 -7.57 0.49
N ALA A 8 -0.87 -7.24 -0.19
CA ALA A 8 -2.22 -7.45 0.31
C ALA A 8 -2.97 -8.36 -0.66
N ASP A 9 -3.82 -9.22 -0.11
CA ASP A 9 -4.61 -10.13 -0.93
C ASP A 9 -5.77 -9.38 -1.61
N ARG A 10 -6.59 -10.10 -2.37
CA ARG A 10 -7.71 -9.50 -3.10
C ARG A 10 -8.69 -8.75 -2.21
N GLY A 11 -8.83 -9.17 -0.97
CA GLY A 11 -9.70 -8.52 -0.01
C GLY A 11 -9.06 -7.36 0.72
N GLY A 12 -7.79 -7.06 0.43
CA GLY A 12 -7.09 -5.96 1.08
C GLY A 12 -6.49 -6.32 2.43
N VAL A 13 -6.37 -7.60 2.74
CA VAL A 13 -5.73 -8.05 3.98
C VAL A 13 -4.22 -8.17 3.75
N ILE A 14 -3.45 -7.53 4.63
CA ILE A 14 -1.99 -7.52 4.54
C ILE A 14 -1.46 -8.94 4.80
N ARG A 15 -0.64 -9.43 3.87
CA ARG A 15 -0.04 -10.76 3.97
C ARG A 15 1.49 -10.71 4.04
N MET A 16 2.10 -9.61 3.62
CA MET A 16 3.54 -9.43 3.69
C MET A 16 3.85 -7.98 4.06
N TRP A 17 4.86 -7.81 4.91
CA TRP A 17 5.22 -6.50 5.46
C TRP A 17 6.69 -6.58 5.85
N ASN A 18 7.56 -5.95 5.08
CA ASN A 18 9.00 -6.09 5.30
C ASN A 18 9.54 -5.14 6.37
N ALA A 19 10.83 -5.25 6.67
CA ALA A 19 11.46 -4.45 7.70
C ALA A 19 11.39 -2.94 7.43
N ARG A 20 11.44 -2.54 6.17
CA ARG A 20 11.31 -1.12 5.80
C ARG A 20 9.90 -0.61 6.03
N ALA A 21 8.89 -1.45 5.80
CA ALA A 21 7.52 -1.08 6.13
C ALA A 21 7.36 -0.89 7.63
N GLU A 22 8.02 -1.75 8.44
CA GLU A 22 8.02 -1.58 9.89
C GLU A 22 8.61 -0.23 10.29
N ALA A 23 9.74 0.12 9.70
CA ALA A 23 10.40 1.40 10.02
C ALA A 23 9.58 2.60 9.54
N LEU A 24 8.97 2.50 8.37
CA LEU A 24 8.26 3.62 7.76
C LEU A 24 6.92 3.91 8.44
N PHE A 25 6.17 2.87 8.80
CA PHE A 25 4.83 3.03 9.34
C PHE A 25 4.72 2.80 10.85
N GLY A 26 5.75 2.23 11.46
CA GLY A 26 5.79 2.04 12.92
C GLY A 26 5.08 0.79 13.42
N TYR A 27 4.52 -0.03 12.54
CA TYR A 27 3.93 -1.32 12.93
C TYR A 27 4.91 -2.44 12.63
N SER A 28 5.00 -3.42 13.52
CA SER A 28 5.78 -4.63 13.23
C SER A 28 5.02 -5.50 12.22
N ALA A 29 5.72 -6.44 11.59
CA ALA A 29 5.06 -7.40 10.71
C ALA A 29 4.01 -8.22 11.47
N GLU A 30 4.30 -8.59 12.72
CA GLU A 30 3.33 -9.30 13.55
C GLU A 30 2.05 -8.51 13.76
N GLU A 31 2.17 -7.21 13.92
CA GLU A 31 1.00 -6.33 14.10
C GLU A 31 0.23 -6.11 12.82
N ALA A 32 0.94 -6.01 11.70
CA ALA A 32 0.34 -5.61 10.42
C ALA A 32 -0.26 -6.78 9.63
N VAL A 33 0.44 -7.91 9.59
CA VAL A 33 -0.04 -9.06 8.82
C VAL A 33 -1.34 -9.59 9.40
N GLY A 34 -2.33 -9.77 8.53
CA GLY A 34 -3.68 -10.17 8.94
C GLY A 34 -4.62 -9.00 9.17
N LYS A 35 -4.11 -7.77 9.15
CA LYS A 35 -4.93 -6.58 9.25
C LYS A 35 -5.28 -6.06 7.86
N ASN A 36 -6.32 -5.26 7.82
CA ASN A 36 -6.76 -4.59 6.60
C ASN A 36 -5.85 -3.40 6.31
N LEU A 37 -5.71 -3.04 5.04
CA LEU A 37 -4.90 -1.89 4.62
C LEU A 37 -5.33 -0.56 5.26
N ASP A 38 -6.55 -0.47 5.78
CA ASP A 38 -6.99 0.72 6.52
C ASP A 38 -6.05 1.07 7.67
N LEU A 39 -5.23 0.11 8.11
CA LEU A 39 -4.24 0.35 9.15
C LEU A 39 -3.39 1.59 8.88
N ILE A 40 -3.05 1.83 7.61
CA ILE A 40 -2.18 2.94 7.20
C ILE A 40 -2.87 3.94 6.27
N ILE A 41 -4.13 3.73 5.93
CA ILE A 41 -4.85 4.65 5.04
C ILE A 41 -5.60 5.68 5.89
N PRO A 42 -5.34 6.98 5.70
CA PRO A 42 -6.10 8.02 6.42
C PRO A 42 -7.59 7.86 6.20
N GLU A 43 -8.37 8.08 7.24
CA GLU A 43 -9.81 7.83 7.21
C GLU A 43 -10.50 8.49 6.03
N HIS A 44 -10.18 9.75 5.75
CA HIS A 44 -10.82 10.49 4.67
C HIS A 44 -10.46 9.99 3.26
N LEU A 45 -9.45 9.13 3.14
CA LEU A 45 -9.03 8.56 1.86
C LEU A 45 -9.49 7.11 1.67
N ARG A 46 -10.09 6.52 2.69
CA ARG A 46 -10.43 5.08 2.65
C ARG A 46 -11.42 4.73 1.55
N ALA A 47 -12.48 5.51 1.40
CA ALA A 47 -13.48 5.20 0.36
C ALA A 47 -12.87 5.24 -1.03
N ALA A 48 -12.06 6.25 -1.34
CA ALA A 48 -11.39 6.35 -2.63
C ALA A 48 -10.37 5.22 -2.82
N HIS A 49 -9.63 4.89 -1.77
CA HIS A 49 -8.66 3.80 -1.81
C HIS A 49 -9.34 2.48 -2.18
N TRP A 50 -10.43 2.14 -1.51
CA TRP A 50 -11.10 0.86 -1.77
C TRP A 50 -11.76 0.80 -3.14
N ARG A 51 -12.28 1.92 -3.64
CA ARG A 51 -12.79 1.97 -5.02
C ARG A 51 -11.67 1.64 -6.02
N GLY A 52 -10.52 2.26 -5.83
CA GLY A 52 -9.36 2.02 -6.70
C GLY A 52 -8.82 0.59 -6.57
N TYR A 53 -8.75 0.09 -5.35
CA TYR A 53 -8.26 -1.26 -5.10
C TYR A 53 -9.16 -2.30 -5.75
N GLU A 54 -10.48 -2.19 -5.55
CA GLU A 54 -11.43 -3.12 -6.14
C GLU A 54 -11.37 -3.08 -7.66
N ALA A 55 -11.30 -1.88 -8.24
CA ALA A 55 -11.17 -1.73 -9.69
C ALA A 55 -9.89 -2.39 -10.21
N ALA A 56 -8.78 -2.24 -9.48
CA ALA A 56 -7.50 -2.82 -9.88
C ALA A 56 -7.52 -4.34 -9.83
N VAL A 57 -8.03 -4.94 -8.74
CA VAL A 57 -8.05 -6.39 -8.62
C VAL A 57 -9.05 -7.03 -9.59
N THR A 58 -10.12 -6.33 -9.92
CA THR A 58 -11.12 -6.81 -10.87
C THR A 58 -10.58 -6.76 -12.31
N SER A 59 -9.90 -5.67 -12.68
CA SER A 59 -9.37 -5.50 -14.04
C SER A 59 -8.02 -6.17 -14.25
N GLY A 60 -7.31 -6.48 -13.19
CA GLY A 60 -5.97 -7.06 -13.27
C GLY A 60 -4.87 -6.05 -13.56
N ARG A 61 -5.14 -4.76 -13.43
CA ARG A 61 -4.13 -3.71 -13.66
C ARG A 61 -4.43 -2.47 -12.85
N THR A 62 -3.36 -1.75 -12.50
CA THR A 62 -3.50 -0.51 -11.75
C THR A 62 -3.70 0.66 -12.70
N ARG A 63 -4.32 1.73 -12.19
CA ARG A 63 -4.58 2.94 -12.95
C ARG A 63 -3.30 3.60 -13.48
N LEU A 64 -2.22 3.58 -12.69
CA LEU A 64 -0.97 4.21 -13.07
C LEU A 64 0.03 3.26 -13.75
N GLY A 65 -0.35 1.99 -13.95
CA GLY A 65 0.51 1.04 -14.62
C GLY A 65 1.84 0.79 -13.93
N GLY A 66 1.87 0.88 -12.61
CA GLY A 66 3.09 0.67 -11.83
C GLY A 66 3.94 1.92 -11.65
N LYS A 67 3.50 3.07 -12.13
CA LYS A 67 4.24 4.32 -11.93
C LYS A 67 4.11 4.79 -10.50
N PRO A 68 5.20 5.31 -9.90
CA PRO A 68 5.13 5.82 -8.53
C PRO A 68 4.26 7.07 -8.43
N MET A 69 3.62 7.23 -7.28
CA MET A 69 2.86 8.43 -6.97
C MET A 69 3.12 8.84 -5.53
N LEU A 70 3.10 10.13 -5.28
CA LEU A 70 3.20 10.66 -3.93
C LEU A 70 1.83 10.53 -3.26
N THR A 71 1.82 9.94 -2.07
CA THR A 71 0.60 9.81 -1.29
C THR A 71 0.90 9.98 0.19
N ARG A 72 -0.14 10.03 0.99
CA ARG A 72 -0.03 10.16 2.43
C ARG A 72 -0.61 8.94 3.11
N ALA A 73 0.13 8.42 4.08
CA ALA A 73 -0.32 7.33 4.94
C ALA A 73 -0.35 7.81 6.38
N THR A 74 -0.90 6.99 7.25
CA THR A 74 -0.92 7.25 8.69
C THR A 74 -0.03 6.22 9.38
N SER A 75 0.88 6.69 10.24
CA SER A 75 1.73 5.80 11.02
C SER A 75 1.02 5.36 12.30
N ARG A 76 1.64 4.43 13.02
CA ARG A 76 1.12 3.88 14.26
C ARG A 76 0.77 4.96 15.30
N ASN A 77 1.58 6.01 15.38
CA ASN A 77 1.35 7.08 16.35
C ASN A 77 0.35 8.14 15.87
N GLY A 78 -0.30 7.91 14.74
CA GLY A 78 -1.26 8.85 14.17
C GLY A 78 -0.63 9.94 13.32
N GLY A 79 0.68 9.92 13.15
CA GLY A 79 1.38 10.92 12.36
C GLY A 79 1.20 10.74 10.86
N LYS A 80 1.40 11.82 10.12
CA LYS A 80 1.34 11.80 8.66
C LYS A 80 2.67 11.29 8.09
N VAL A 81 2.59 10.33 7.18
CA VAL A 81 3.76 9.79 6.51
C VAL A 81 3.58 10.02 5.01
N TYR A 82 4.51 10.75 4.41
CA TYR A 82 4.49 10.98 2.97
C TYR A 82 5.35 9.93 2.29
N VAL A 83 4.78 9.23 1.33
CA VAL A 83 5.46 8.13 0.65
C VAL A 83 5.27 8.25 -0.84
N GLU A 84 6.31 7.88 -1.58
CA GLU A 84 6.23 7.68 -3.01
C GLU A 84 6.04 6.18 -3.21
N VAL A 85 4.91 5.78 -3.77
CA VAL A 85 4.53 4.38 -3.82
C VAL A 85 4.13 3.97 -5.23
N ALA A 86 4.59 2.80 -5.64
CA ALA A 86 4.19 2.17 -6.89
C ALA A 86 3.43 0.89 -6.57
N PHE A 87 2.34 0.65 -7.29
CA PHE A 87 1.49 -0.53 -7.11
C PHE A 87 1.54 -1.42 -8.32
N SER A 88 1.52 -2.72 -8.09
CA SER A 88 1.43 -3.72 -9.14
C SER A 88 0.49 -4.84 -8.71
N ILE A 89 -0.26 -5.37 -9.68
CA ILE A 89 -1.13 -6.51 -9.43
C ILE A 89 -0.28 -7.78 -9.48
N VAL A 90 -0.55 -8.69 -8.58
CA VAL A 90 0.13 -9.99 -8.51
C VAL A 90 -0.85 -11.06 -8.97
N THR A 91 -0.44 -11.85 -9.95
CA THR A 91 -1.27 -12.94 -10.46
C THR A 91 -0.53 -14.27 -10.30
N ASP A 92 -1.28 -15.35 -10.29
CA ASP A 92 -0.69 -16.70 -10.33
C ASP A 92 -0.41 -17.11 -11.77
N SER A 93 0.08 -18.33 -11.96
CA SER A 93 0.44 -18.83 -13.29
C SER A 93 -0.77 -18.99 -14.23
N SER A 94 -1.98 -19.04 -13.70
CA SER A 94 -3.20 -19.11 -14.50
C SER A 94 -3.74 -17.73 -14.88
N GLY A 95 -3.15 -16.66 -14.35
CA GLY A 95 -3.61 -15.30 -14.56
C GLY A 95 -4.62 -14.81 -13.52
N ALA A 96 -4.97 -15.65 -12.54
CA ALA A 96 -5.88 -15.22 -11.49
C ALA A 96 -5.20 -14.21 -10.57
N VAL A 97 -5.90 -13.14 -10.21
CA VAL A 97 -5.36 -12.09 -9.35
C VAL A 97 -5.27 -12.59 -7.92
N LEU A 98 -4.09 -12.53 -7.35
CA LEU A 98 -3.84 -12.89 -5.94
C LEU A 98 -3.96 -11.68 -5.02
N GLY A 99 -3.64 -10.51 -5.51
CA GLY A 99 -3.65 -9.29 -4.75
C GLY A 99 -2.79 -8.23 -5.40
N ALA A 100 -2.27 -7.32 -4.58
CA ALA A 100 -1.43 -6.23 -5.06
C ALA A 100 -0.21 -6.05 -4.16
N VAL A 101 0.90 -5.69 -4.78
CA VAL A 101 2.12 -5.33 -4.06
C VAL A 101 2.32 -3.83 -4.16
N ALA A 102 2.69 -3.21 -3.03
CA ALA A 102 3.07 -1.81 -2.97
C ALA A 102 4.55 -1.73 -2.61
N ILE A 103 5.29 -0.94 -3.39
CA ILE A 103 6.69 -0.67 -3.11
C ILE A 103 6.80 0.83 -2.88
N GLY A 104 7.24 1.22 -1.69
CA GLY A 104 7.24 2.61 -1.30
C GLY A 104 8.53 3.05 -0.65
N ARG A 105 8.78 4.35 -0.73
CA ARG A 105 9.91 4.99 -0.06
C ARG A 105 9.45 6.27 0.61
N PRO A 106 10.11 6.67 1.71
CA PRO A 106 9.73 7.92 2.36
C PRO A 106 9.93 9.09 1.40
N SER A 107 9.05 10.08 1.52
CA SER A 107 9.12 11.27 0.72
C SER A 107 8.89 12.47 1.62
N SER A 108 9.27 13.65 1.13
CA SER A 108 9.03 14.89 1.85
C SER A 108 7.62 15.38 1.58
N LYS A 109 7.04 16.08 2.56
CA LYS A 109 5.79 16.78 2.35
C LYS A 109 5.93 17.73 1.16
N PRO A 110 4.99 17.77 0.23
CA PRO A 110 5.03 18.73 -0.87
C PRO A 110 5.08 20.16 -0.33
N THR A 111 5.92 21.00 -0.95
CA THR A 111 6.08 22.39 -0.56
C THR A 111 5.69 23.32 -1.67
N GLY A 112 5.19 24.50 -1.33
CA GLY A 112 4.92 25.56 -2.29
C GLY A 112 3.85 25.24 -3.31
N GLN A 113 3.04 24.29 -3.03
CA GLN A 113 2.06 23.79 -3.98
C GLN A 113 0.69 24.35 -3.74
#